data_eb39f8b49f45417d5eaf242ed9c1e4a4
#
_entry.id   eb39f8b49f45417d5eaf242ed9c1e4a4
#
_cell.length_a   1.000
_cell.length_b   1.000
_cell.length_c   1.000
_cell.angle_alpha   90.00
_cell.angle_beta   90.00
_cell.angle_gamma   90.00
#
_symmetry.space_group_name_H-M   'P 1'
#
loop_
_entity.id
_entity.type
_entity.pdbx_description
1 polymer ?
#
loop_
_entity_poly.entity_id
_entity_poly.type
_entity_poly.pdbx_seq_one_letter_code
_entity_poly.pdbx_strand_id
1 'polypeptide(L)'
;SIEDNLHIFSSNVVDVSSYSLLKEKLQNINEKEPDDLKKLYLEILKAGVFGEKGGAGLGLLQMARRSSNPIQYDFSAINNDAKLFQYQLDFSINKGERILERDKIDIRDNITLFKEIHDEDIIFLFKGDFKKENANAILSIIQANTRFQTKNKEFNDYRVFHTAVELIQNISRHGKDVAGSVEGVFCLMKNENGFYLATGNYIKNGEFGKAEDHFNKLNNFEGDDLQKIYLKTLKENAITESNQAGVGLIDVRRYNQSQFDFDIITDDIGFYLTAGVLIPFYI
;
A
#
# COMPACT_ATOMS: atom_id res chain seq x y z
N SER A 1 -3.96 -12.31 -20.05
CA SER A 1 -4.75 -12.17 -18.82
C SER A 1 -4.05 -13.00 -17.75
N ILE A 2 -3.46 -12.34 -16.77
CA ILE A 2 -3.04 -12.98 -15.52
C ILE A 2 -4.35 -13.28 -14.82
N GLU A 3 -4.77 -14.51 -14.94
CA GLU A 3 -6.08 -14.95 -14.50
C GLU A 3 -6.09 -15.01 -12.98
N ASP A 4 -6.76 -14.06 -12.35
CA ASP A 4 -7.73 -14.25 -11.28
C ASP A 4 -7.31 -15.09 -10.07
N ASN A 5 -6.01 -15.20 -9.77
CA ASN A 5 -5.53 -15.78 -8.52
C ASN A 5 -5.21 -14.68 -7.51
N LEU A 6 -5.51 -14.93 -6.24
CA LEU A 6 -5.15 -14.04 -5.14
C LEU A 6 -3.95 -14.60 -4.39
N HIS A 7 -2.92 -13.79 -4.27
CA HIS A 7 -1.71 -14.12 -3.52
C HIS A 7 -1.61 -13.19 -2.31
N ILE A 8 -1.48 -13.76 -1.12
CA ILE A 8 -1.33 -13.02 0.14
C ILE A 8 0.03 -13.35 0.72
N PHE A 9 0.91 -12.37 0.75
CA PHE A 9 2.22 -12.46 1.38
C PHE A 9 2.23 -11.75 2.72
N SER A 10 2.92 -12.34 3.70
CA SER A 10 3.08 -11.75 5.03
C SER A 10 4.47 -12.05 5.58
N SER A 11 4.99 -11.10 6.34
CA SER A 11 6.30 -11.20 7.00
C SER A 11 6.19 -10.78 8.46
N ASN A 12 6.74 -11.60 9.37
CA ASN A 12 6.69 -11.37 10.80
C ASN A 12 8.02 -11.77 11.47
N VAL A 13 8.38 -11.07 12.53
CA VAL A 13 9.49 -11.49 13.38
C VAL A 13 9.04 -12.59 14.33
N VAL A 14 9.81 -13.66 14.43
CA VAL A 14 9.57 -14.79 15.35
C VAL A 14 10.81 -15.08 16.17
N ASP A 15 10.61 -15.48 17.42
CA ASP A 15 11.69 -15.92 18.29
C ASP A 15 12.30 -17.23 17.79
N VAL A 16 13.63 -17.37 17.91
CA VAL A 16 14.35 -18.60 17.54
C VAL A 16 13.80 -19.82 18.30
N SER A 17 13.35 -19.66 19.54
CA SER A 17 12.72 -20.72 20.31
C SER A 17 11.44 -21.27 19.69
N SER A 18 10.70 -20.45 18.93
CA SER A 18 9.47 -20.82 18.24
C SER A 18 9.70 -21.37 16.84
N TYR A 19 10.88 -21.16 16.28
CA TYR A 19 11.19 -21.49 14.87
C TYR A 19 10.99 -22.98 14.55
N SER A 20 11.60 -23.88 15.35
CA SER A 20 11.56 -25.33 15.07
C SER A 20 10.14 -25.87 15.08
N LEU A 21 9.35 -25.46 16.07
CA LEU A 21 7.95 -25.88 16.20
C LEU A 21 7.08 -25.33 15.06
N LEU A 22 7.32 -24.07 14.66
CA LEU A 22 6.56 -23.44 13.57
C LEU A 22 6.89 -24.12 12.23
N LYS A 23 8.16 -24.40 11.98
CA LYS A 23 8.62 -25.09 10.78
C LYS A 23 8.02 -26.49 10.68
N GLU A 24 8.06 -27.28 11.76
CA GLU A 24 7.46 -28.61 11.83
C GLU A 24 5.96 -28.58 11.54
N LYS A 25 5.24 -27.62 12.12
CA LYS A 25 3.80 -27.44 11.86
C LYS A 25 3.52 -27.12 10.39
N LEU A 26 4.29 -26.24 9.77
CA LEU A 26 4.13 -25.90 8.35
C LEU A 26 4.40 -27.09 7.44
N GLN A 27 5.46 -27.86 7.73
CA GLN A 27 5.76 -29.10 7.01
C GLN A 27 4.60 -30.09 7.12
N ASN A 28 4.13 -30.35 8.33
CA ASN A 28 3.00 -31.27 8.57
C ASN A 28 1.71 -30.82 7.86
N ILE A 29 1.43 -29.50 7.83
CA ILE A 29 0.28 -28.97 7.10
C ILE A 29 0.44 -29.18 5.59
N ASN A 30 1.60 -28.92 5.04
CA ASN A 30 1.85 -29.00 3.60
C ASN A 30 1.89 -30.46 3.06
N GLU A 31 2.19 -31.42 3.92
CA GLU A 31 2.17 -32.85 3.57
C GLU A 31 0.76 -33.46 3.50
N LYS A 32 -0.26 -32.72 3.94
CA LYS A 32 -1.65 -33.21 3.99
C LYS A 32 -2.46 -32.78 2.77
N GLU A 33 -3.29 -33.71 2.30
CA GLU A 33 -4.31 -33.39 1.32
C GLU A 33 -5.47 -32.60 1.92
N PRO A 34 -6.24 -31.85 1.12
CA PRO A 34 -7.33 -30.97 1.61
C PRO A 34 -8.35 -31.65 2.54
N ASP A 35 -8.69 -32.90 2.26
CA ASP A 35 -9.65 -33.64 3.12
C ASP A 35 -9.06 -34.01 4.48
N ASP A 36 -7.75 -34.29 4.54
CA ASP A 36 -7.09 -34.60 5.81
C ASP A 36 -6.84 -33.33 6.64
N LEU A 37 -6.58 -32.19 5.99
CA LEU A 37 -6.56 -30.89 6.67
C LEU A 37 -7.91 -30.56 7.33
N LYS A 38 -9.02 -30.92 6.68
CA LYS A 38 -10.36 -30.74 7.24
C LYS A 38 -10.60 -31.64 8.47
N LYS A 39 -10.18 -32.90 8.42
CA LYS A 39 -10.28 -33.82 9.55
C LYS A 39 -9.45 -33.32 10.74
N LEU A 40 -8.18 -32.98 10.49
CA LEU A 40 -7.26 -32.46 11.51
C LEU A 40 -7.80 -31.19 12.16
N TYR A 41 -8.37 -30.27 11.38
CA TYR A 41 -8.99 -29.07 11.90
C TYR A 41 -10.16 -29.38 12.87
N LEU A 42 -11.02 -30.33 12.49
CA LEU A 42 -12.16 -30.74 13.32
C LEU A 42 -11.71 -31.48 14.60
N GLU A 43 -10.65 -32.28 14.53
CA GLU A 43 -10.07 -32.98 15.69
C GLU A 43 -9.52 -31.96 16.72
N ILE A 44 -8.75 -30.97 16.27
CA ILE A 44 -8.21 -29.93 17.15
C ILE A 44 -9.33 -29.11 17.78
N LEU A 45 -10.37 -28.77 17.03
CA LEU A 45 -11.55 -28.06 17.55
C LEU A 45 -12.29 -28.87 18.64
N LYS A 46 -12.46 -30.18 18.41
CA LYS A 46 -13.14 -31.07 19.37
C LYS A 46 -12.31 -31.30 20.64
N ALA A 47 -10.99 -31.38 20.50
CA ALA A 47 -10.08 -31.59 21.63
C ALA A 47 -10.03 -30.42 22.61
N GLY A 48 -10.54 -29.22 22.23
CA GLY A 48 -10.57 -28.04 23.09
C GLY A 48 -9.21 -27.55 23.56
N VAL A 49 -8.14 -27.98 22.90
CA VAL A 49 -6.75 -27.62 23.23
C VAL A 49 -6.44 -26.19 22.76
N PHE A 50 -7.12 -25.24 23.37
CA PHE A 50 -6.75 -23.84 23.30
C PHE A 50 -5.69 -23.59 24.36
N GLY A 51 -4.40 -23.82 24.03
CA GLY A 51 -3.31 -23.44 24.93
C GLY A 51 -3.34 -21.94 25.19
N GLU A 52 -2.79 -21.45 26.30
CA GLU A 52 -2.73 -20.05 26.73
C GLU A 52 -2.02 -19.09 25.72
N LYS A 53 -1.31 -19.62 24.73
CA LYS A 53 -0.82 -18.94 23.51
C LYS A 53 -1.53 -19.44 22.23
N GLY A 54 -2.72 -19.87 22.32
CA GLY A 54 -3.54 -20.89 21.67
C GLY A 54 -4.06 -20.60 20.29
N GLY A 55 -3.54 -19.77 19.47
CA GLY A 55 -4.09 -19.54 18.13
C GLY A 55 -3.19 -19.95 16.95
N ALA A 56 -1.89 -19.96 17.15
CA ALA A 56 -0.90 -19.99 16.05
C ALA A 56 -0.92 -21.25 15.13
N GLY A 57 -1.49 -22.36 15.57
CA GLY A 57 -1.59 -23.57 14.72
C GLY A 57 -2.90 -23.65 13.95
N LEU A 58 -4.02 -23.23 14.57
CA LEU A 58 -5.36 -23.28 13.95
C LEU A 58 -5.49 -22.27 12.80
N GLY A 59 -4.91 -21.08 12.93
CA GLY A 59 -4.92 -20.05 11.89
C GLY A 59 -4.26 -20.53 10.59
N LEU A 60 -3.04 -21.04 10.67
CA LEU A 60 -2.31 -21.57 9.53
C LEU A 60 -3.02 -22.77 8.88
N LEU A 61 -3.52 -23.70 9.71
CA LEU A 61 -4.28 -24.83 9.24
C LEU A 61 -5.58 -24.42 8.54
N GLN A 62 -6.27 -23.40 9.07
CA GLN A 62 -7.48 -22.87 8.45
C GLN A 62 -7.17 -22.16 7.13
N MET A 63 -6.08 -21.44 7.05
CA MET A 63 -5.61 -20.77 5.83
C MET A 63 -5.25 -21.80 4.75
N ALA A 64 -4.43 -22.80 5.07
CA ALA A 64 -4.06 -23.90 4.15
C ALA A 64 -5.30 -24.63 3.63
N ARG A 65 -6.24 -24.93 4.51
CA ARG A 65 -7.50 -25.59 4.12
C ARG A 65 -8.35 -24.75 3.16
N ARG A 66 -8.34 -23.41 3.32
CA ARG A 66 -9.12 -22.52 2.47
C ARG A 66 -8.45 -22.22 1.15
N SER A 67 -7.13 -22.17 1.13
CA SER A 67 -6.37 -21.92 -0.10
C SER A 67 -6.34 -23.12 -1.04
N SER A 68 -6.50 -24.34 -0.51
CA SER A 68 -6.29 -25.63 -1.25
C SER A 68 -4.88 -25.79 -1.84
N ASN A 69 -3.99 -24.84 -1.57
CA ASN A 69 -2.59 -24.85 -2.02
C ASN A 69 -1.66 -24.97 -0.81
N PRO A 70 -0.48 -25.58 -0.96
CA PRO A 70 0.55 -25.57 0.06
C PRO A 70 0.96 -24.13 0.42
N ILE A 71 1.22 -23.90 1.70
CA ILE A 71 1.78 -22.61 2.17
C ILE A 71 3.23 -22.53 1.71
N GLN A 72 3.59 -21.56 0.88
CA GLN A 72 4.97 -21.24 0.62
C GLN A 72 5.53 -20.47 1.83
N TYR A 73 6.75 -20.79 2.28
CA TYR A 73 7.35 -20.09 3.42
C TYR A 73 8.87 -20.09 3.37
N ASP A 74 9.45 -19.08 4.01
CA ASP A 74 10.88 -18.95 4.22
C ASP A 74 11.20 -18.39 5.62
N PHE A 75 12.42 -18.63 6.07
CA PHE A 75 12.95 -18.11 7.33
C PHE A 75 14.36 -17.55 7.13
N SER A 76 14.50 -16.26 7.27
CA SER A 76 15.81 -15.57 7.25
C SER A 76 16.25 -15.19 8.66
N ALA A 77 17.54 -15.20 8.90
CA ALA A 77 18.11 -14.77 10.19
C ALA A 77 18.10 -13.24 10.28
N ILE A 78 17.60 -12.70 11.38
CA ILE A 78 17.75 -11.29 11.74
C ILE A 78 18.95 -11.14 12.68
N ASN A 79 18.98 -11.95 13.74
CA ASN A 79 20.05 -12.02 14.73
C ASN A 79 20.04 -13.39 15.43
N ASN A 80 20.76 -13.54 16.54
CA ASN A 80 20.85 -14.80 17.28
C ASN A 80 19.52 -15.23 17.93
N ASP A 81 18.63 -14.28 18.26
CA ASP A 81 17.41 -14.51 19.03
C ASP A 81 16.14 -14.45 18.18
N ALA A 82 16.23 -13.92 16.95
CA ALA A 82 15.08 -13.66 16.10
C ALA A 82 15.29 -14.07 14.63
N LYS A 83 14.23 -14.55 14.01
CA LYS A 83 14.14 -14.84 12.59
C LYS A 83 12.99 -14.08 11.96
N LEU A 84 13.15 -13.72 10.70
CA LEU A 84 12.07 -13.25 9.86
C LEU A 84 11.36 -14.48 9.29
N PHE A 85 10.09 -14.64 9.63
CA PHE A 85 9.19 -15.65 9.07
C PHE A 85 8.35 -14.99 7.99
N GLN A 86 8.48 -15.50 6.79
CA GLN A 86 7.77 -15.03 5.60
C GLN A 86 6.93 -16.17 5.05
N TYR A 87 5.70 -15.89 4.68
CA TYR A 87 4.83 -16.91 4.08
C TYR A 87 3.89 -16.29 3.04
N GLN A 88 3.51 -17.12 2.09
CA GLN A 88 2.59 -16.79 1.02
C GLN A 88 1.46 -17.81 0.97
N LEU A 89 0.26 -17.30 0.79
CA LEU A 89 -0.97 -18.07 0.59
C LEU A 89 -1.48 -17.77 -0.82
N ASP A 90 -1.76 -18.83 -1.56
CA ASP A 90 -2.20 -18.74 -2.94
C ASP A 90 -3.64 -19.25 -3.04
N PHE A 91 -4.56 -18.40 -3.48
CA PHE A 91 -5.97 -18.74 -3.63
C PHE A 91 -6.36 -18.73 -5.10
N SER A 92 -6.89 -19.86 -5.59
CA SER A 92 -7.55 -19.87 -6.90
C SER A 92 -8.90 -19.17 -6.81
N ILE A 93 -9.26 -18.40 -7.83
CA ILE A 93 -10.60 -17.83 -7.96
C ILE A 93 -11.67 -18.91 -8.08
N ASN A 94 -11.32 -20.04 -8.68
CA ASN A 94 -12.17 -21.21 -8.75
C ASN A 94 -12.11 -21.96 -7.41
N LYS A 95 -13.14 -21.83 -6.63
CA LYS A 95 -13.23 -22.35 -5.28
C LYS A 95 -12.90 -23.85 -5.21
N GLY A 96 -11.84 -24.17 -4.46
CA GLY A 96 -11.42 -25.55 -4.21
C GLY A 96 -10.45 -26.14 -5.24
N GLU A 97 -10.08 -25.37 -6.27
CA GLU A 97 -9.05 -25.78 -7.23
C GLU A 97 -7.66 -25.33 -6.76
N ARG A 98 -6.65 -26.12 -7.12
CA ARG A 98 -5.24 -25.74 -6.97
C ARG A 98 -4.82 -24.84 -8.12
N ILE A 99 -3.97 -23.87 -7.83
CA ILE A 99 -3.34 -23.02 -8.85
C ILE A 99 -2.37 -23.88 -9.67
N LEU A 100 -2.41 -23.75 -10.99
CA LEU A 100 -1.50 -24.46 -11.87
C LEU A 100 -0.07 -23.96 -11.66
N GLU A 101 0.92 -24.85 -11.81
CA GLU A 101 2.34 -24.50 -11.60
C GLU A 101 2.80 -23.27 -12.41
N ARG A 102 2.31 -23.13 -13.65
CA ARG A 102 2.64 -21.99 -14.53
C ARG A 102 2.09 -20.64 -14.05
N ASP A 103 1.07 -20.66 -13.18
CA ASP A 103 0.35 -19.49 -12.70
C ASP A 103 0.72 -19.16 -11.23
N LYS A 104 1.64 -19.93 -10.65
CA LYS A 104 2.17 -19.70 -9.31
C LYS A 104 3.17 -18.56 -9.31
N ILE A 105 3.06 -17.69 -8.32
CA ILE A 105 4.10 -16.71 -7.97
C ILE A 105 5.06 -17.38 -6.98
N ASP A 106 6.35 -17.31 -7.26
CA ASP A 106 7.36 -17.78 -6.31
C ASP A 106 7.46 -16.82 -5.13
N ILE A 107 7.45 -17.35 -3.92
CA ILE A 107 7.61 -16.53 -2.70
C ILE A 107 8.88 -15.68 -2.73
N ARG A 108 9.93 -16.09 -3.44
CA ARG A 108 11.20 -15.36 -3.58
C ARG A 108 11.02 -14.00 -4.27
N ASP A 109 10.08 -13.88 -5.20
CA ASP A 109 9.77 -12.61 -5.86
C ASP A 109 9.17 -11.63 -4.85
N ASN A 110 8.26 -12.10 -3.99
CA ASN A 110 7.67 -11.29 -2.93
C ASN A 110 8.68 -10.96 -1.82
N ILE A 111 9.61 -11.87 -1.49
CA ILE A 111 10.70 -11.60 -0.55
C ILE A 111 11.59 -10.47 -1.06
N THR A 112 11.91 -10.47 -2.37
CA THR A 112 12.71 -9.42 -3.00
C THR A 112 11.99 -8.07 -2.93
N LEU A 113 10.72 -8.03 -3.33
CA LEU A 113 9.90 -6.82 -3.22
C LEU A 113 9.80 -6.30 -1.77
N PHE A 114 9.64 -7.20 -0.80
CA PHE A 114 9.52 -6.83 0.60
C PHE A 114 10.83 -6.28 1.16
N LYS A 115 11.97 -6.79 0.67
CA LYS A 115 13.28 -6.25 1.00
C LYS A 115 13.46 -4.82 0.47
N GLU A 116 13.08 -4.57 -0.79
CA GLU A 116 13.10 -3.22 -1.37
C GLU A 116 12.21 -2.26 -0.58
N ILE A 117 10.99 -2.67 -0.21
CA ILE A 117 10.09 -1.88 0.64
C ILE A 117 10.74 -1.52 1.98
N HIS A 118 11.47 -2.48 2.57
CA HIS A 118 12.17 -2.25 3.84
C HIS A 118 13.40 -1.34 3.67
N ASP A 119 14.22 -1.58 2.66
CA ASP A 119 15.46 -0.84 2.41
C ASP A 119 15.18 0.63 2.05
N GLU A 120 14.06 0.91 1.40
CA GLU A 120 13.60 2.25 1.04
C GLU A 120 12.71 2.92 2.12
N ASP A 121 12.58 2.30 3.29
CA ASP A 121 11.75 2.77 4.43
C ASP A 121 10.31 3.15 4.01
N ILE A 122 9.71 2.32 3.14
CA ILE A 122 8.32 2.47 2.69
C ILE A 122 7.39 2.06 3.83
N ILE A 123 6.62 3.03 4.33
CA ILE A 123 5.67 2.85 5.44
C ILE A 123 4.34 2.31 4.93
N PHE A 124 3.90 2.79 3.75
CA PHE A 124 2.63 2.39 3.16
C PHE A 124 2.74 2.43 1.63
N LEU A 125 2.36 1.34 0.99
CA LEU A 125 2.26 1.23 -0.45
C LEU A 125 0.90 0.62 -0.80
N PHE A 126 0.16 1.30 -1.65
CA PHE A 126 -1.09 0.79 -2.18
C PHE A 126 -1.13 0.96 -3.70
N LYS A 127 -1.46 -0.13 -4.39
CA LYS A 127 -1.79 -0.14 -5.82
C LYS A 127 -3.17 -0.73 -6.00
N GLY A 128 -4.05 -0.03 -6.71
CA GLY A 128 -5.40 -0.51 -6.95
C GLY A 128 -6.35 0.56 -7.45
N ASP A 129 -7.65 0.36 -7.21
CA ASP A 129 -8.70 1.27 -7.64
C ASP A 129 -8.89 2.43 -6.64
N PHE A 130 -8.75 3.65 -7.12
CA PHE A 130 -8.89 4.90 -6.38
C PHE A 130 -10.25 5.58 -6.56
N LYS A 131 -11.28 4.86 -6.95
CA LYS A 131 -12.63 5.41 -6.88
C LYS A 131 -12.96 5.89 -5.47
N LYS A 132 -13.92 6.83 -5.37
CA LYS A 132 -14.21 7.58 -4.15
C LYS A 132 -14.39 6.70 -2.91
N GLU A 133 -15.05 5.57 -3.03
CA GLU A 133 -15.30 4.64 -1.92
C GLU A 133 -13.98 4.04 -1.39
N ASN A 134 -13.11 3.60 -2.30
CA ASN A 134 -11.81 3.01 -1.97
C ASN A 134 -10.84 4.07 -1.45
N ALA A 135 -10.83 5.26 -2.04
CA ALA A 135 -10.01 6.39 -1.59
C ALA A 135 -10.28 6.72 -0.11
N ASN A 136 -11.54 6.72 0.32
CA ASN A 136 -11.90 6.94 1.72
C ASN A 136 -11.38 5.84 2.66
N ALA A 137 -11.42 4.56 2.22
CA ALA A 137 -10.89 3.46 3.00
C ALA A 137 -9.35 3.56 3.16
N ILE A 138 -8.64 3.88 2.07
CA ILE A 138 -7.18 4.10 2.09
C ILE A 138 -6.82 5.23 3.06
N LEU A 139 -7.50 6.37 2.99
CA LEU A 139 -7.28 7.50 3.89
C LEU A 139 -7.53 7.14 5.36
N SER A 140 -8.53 6.32 5.65
CA SER A 140 -8.78 5.83 7.02
C SER A 140 -7.64 4.96 7.54
N ILE A 141 -7.05 4.12 6.69
CA ILE A 141 -5.88 3.29 7.04
C ILE A 141 -4.65 4.19 7.29
N ILE A 142 -4.40 5.16 6.42
CA ILE A 142 -3.30 6.11 6.57
C ILE A 142 -3.46 6.87 7.89
N GLN A 143 -4.63 7.42 8.18
CA GLN A 143 -4.92 8.16 9.41
C GLN A 143 -4.69 7.31 10.68
N ALA A 144 -5.05 6.04 10.65
CA ALA A 144 -4.84 5.13 11.78
C ALA A 144 -3.36 4.82 12.02
N ASN A 145 -2.52 4.87 10.98
CA ASN A 145 -1.11 4.49 11.02
C ASN A 145 -0.13 5.67 11.03
N THR A 146 -0.57 6.91 10.78
CA THR A 146 0.29 8.12 10.75
C THR A 146 0.64 8.67 12.13
N ARG A 147 0.56 7.87 13.19
CA ARG A 147 1.02 8.28 14.51
C ARG A 147 2.54 8.12 14.62
N PHE A 148 3.27 8.95 13.89
CA PHE A 148 4.73 8.92 13.88
C PHE A 148 5.31 9.42 15.21
N GLN A 149 6.39 8.77 15.69
CA GLN A 149 7.14 9.22 16.86
C GLN A 149 8.18 10.27 16.43
N THR A 150 7.75 11.48 16.11
CA THR A 150 8.63 12.59 15.73
C THR A 150 8.50 13.74 16.74
N LYS A 151 9.54 14.57 16.86
CA LYS A 151 9.41 15.89 17.49
C LYS A 151 8.38 16.68 16.70
N ASN A 152 7.47 17.41 17.35
CA ASN A 152 6.33 18.09 16.71
C ASN A 152 5.33 17.13 16.02
N LYS A 153 5.07 15.99 16.63
CA LYS A 153 4.27 14.88 16.13
C LYS A 153 2.94 15.33 15.50
N GLU A 154 2.12 16.07 16.23
CA GLU A 154 0.78 16.46 15.79
C GLU A 154 0.81 17.30 14.50
N PHE A 155 1.80 18.16 14.34
CA PHE A 155 1.94 18.99 13.16
C PHE A 155 2.42 18.20 11.95
N ASN A 156 3.38 17.28 12.13
CA ASN A 156 3.86 16.40 11.06
C ASN A 156 2.79 15.42 10.62
N ASP A 157 2.05 14.82 11.58
CA ASP A 157 0.94 13.92 11.30
C ASP A 157 -0.15 14.61 10.47
N TYR A 158 -0.49 15.86 10.82
CA TYR A 158 -1.45 16.67 10.06
C TYR A 158 -0.99 16.93 8.62
N ARG A 159 0.28 17.34 8.42
CA ARG A 159 0.83 17.64 7.07
C ARG A 159 0.85 16.41 6.19
N VAL A 160 1.30 15.28 6.73
CA VAL A 160 1.32 13.99 6.01
C VAL A 160 -0.09 13.58 5.61
N PHE A 161 -1.04 13.63 6.56
CA PHE A 161 -2.42 13.24 6.28
C PHE A 161 -3.09 14.19 5.28
N HIS A 162 -2.94 15.50 5.45
CA HIS A 162 -3.48 16.50 4.53
C HIS A 162 -2.92 16.32 3.11
N THR A 163 -1.61 16.13 2.98
CA THR A 163 -0.97 15.85 1.67
C THR A 163 -1.49 14.56 1.06
N ALA A 164 -1.65 13.49 1.84
CA ALA A 164 -2.21 12.22 1.37
C ALA A 164 -3.64 12.39 0.86
N VAL A 165 -4.48 13.17 1.57
CA VAL A 165 -5.86 13.49 1.14
C VAL A 165 -5.87 14.12 -0.24
N GLU A 166 -5.06 15.15 -0.46
CA GLU A 166 -5.03 15.89 -1.71
C GLU A 166 -4.48 15.05 -2.87
N LEU A 167 -3.40 14.30 -2.64
CA LEU A 167 -2.82 13.43 -3.66
C LEU A 167 -3.77 12.28 -4.06
N ILE A 168 -4.38 11.62 -3.09
CA ILE A 168 -5.34 10.52 -3.33
C ILE A 168 -6.60 11.02 -4.03
N GLN A 169 -7.12 12.18 -3.63
CA GLN A 169 -8.25 12.80 -4.29
C GLN A 169 -7.95 13.22 -5.73
N ASN A 170 -6.70 13.63 -6.01
CA ASN A 170 -6.28 13.92 -7.37
C ASN A 170 -6.33 12.68 -8.26
N ILE A 171 -5.84 11.53 -7.81
CA ILE A 171 -6.00 10.27 -8.55
C ILE A 171 -7.48 10.00 -8.81
N SER A 172 -8.31 10.07 -7.76
CA SER A 172 -9.75 9.78 -7.85
C SER A 172 -10.50 10.68 -8.84
N ARG A 173 -10.13 11.97 -8.93
CA ARG A 173 -10.82 12.97 -9.78
C ARG A 173 -10.29 13.00 -11.22
N HIS A 174 -8.97 12.89 -11.38
CA HIS A 174 -8.26 13.12 -12.65
C HIS A 174 -7.78 11.82 -13.31
N GLY A 175 -7.75 10.72 -12.57
CA GLY A 175 -7.37 9.42 -13.09
C GLY A 175 -8.29 8.97 -14.22
N LYS A 176 -7.69 8.28 -15.21
CA LYS A 176 -8.41 7.66 -16.32
C LYS A 176 -9.16 6.43 -15.81
N ASP A 177 -10.48 6.38 -16.08
CA ASP A 177 -11.25 5.15 -15.84
C ASP A 177 -10.92 4.15 -16.96
N VAL A 178 -10.42 2.99 -16.60
CA VAL A 178 -10.12 1.88 -17.50
C VAL A 178 -10.93 0.67 -17.04
N ALA A 179 -11.87 0.23 -17.86
CA ALA A 179 -12.75 -0.92 -17.59
C ALA A 179 -13.51 -0.84 -16.24
N GLY A 180 -13.86 0.37 -15.82
CA GLY A 180 -14.60 0.57 -14.57
C GLY A 180 -13.72 0.66 -13.32
N SER A 181 -12.42 0.94 -13.47
CA SER A 181 -11.48 1.17 -12.37
C SER A 181 -10.63 2.41 -12.62
N VAL A 182 -10.35 3.19 -11.60
CA VAL A 182 -9.36 4.28 -11.61
C VAL A 182 -8.09 3.76 -10.96
N GLU A 183 -7.30 3.03 -11.74
CA GLU A 183 -6.07 2.45 -11.22
C GLU A 183 -5.01 3.48 -10.93
N GLY A 184 -4.35 3.32 -9.79
CA GLY A 184 -3.26 4.16 -9.35
C GLY A 184 -2.37 3.48 -8.32
N VAL A 185 -1.32 4.21 -7.96
CA VAL A 185 -0.38 3.86 -6.89
C VAL A 185 -0.27 5.03 -5.94
N PHE A 186 -0.25 4.76 -4.65
CA PHE A 186 0.11 5.72 -3.61
C PHE A 186 1.20 5.12 -2.74
N CYS A 187 2.25 5.88 -2.48
CA CYS A 187 3.38 5.49 -1.65
C CYS A 187 3.67 6.55 -0.59
N LEU A 188 3.89 6.12 0.65
CA LEU A 188 4.38 6.93 1.76
C LEU A 188 5.69 6.33 2.23
N MET A 189 6.76 7.08 2.11
CA MET A 189 8.12 6.73 2.57
C MET A 189 8.58 7.69 3.65
N LYS A 190 9.56 7.25 4.42
CA LYS A 190 10.28 8.09 5.38
C LYS A 190 11.76 8.06 5.04
N ASN A 191 12.43 9.19 5.15
CA ASN A 191 13.87 9.29 5.07
C ASN A 191 14.42 10.21 6.18
N GLU A 192 15.71 10.46 6.17
CA GLU A 192 16.37 11.33 7.14
C GLU A 192 15.88 12.79 7.11
N ASN A 193 15.36 13.25 5.98
CA ASN A 193 14.92 14.64 5.77
C ASN A 193 13.44 14.86 6.05
N GLY A 194 12.61 13.81 6.02
CA GLY A 194 11.16 13.95 6.17
C GLY A 194 10.38 12.73 5.73
N PHE A 195 9.12 12.98 5.38
CA PHE A 195 8.26 12.02 4.71
C PHE A 195 8.17 12.38 3.23
N TYR A 196 8.19 11.37 2.37
CA TYR A 196 7.98 11.54 0.94
C TYR A 196 6.70 10.82 0.54
N LEU A 197 5.76 11.55 -0.06
CA LEU A 197 4.53 11.01 -0.59
C LEU A 197 4.56 11.04 -2.09
N ALA A 198 4.28 9.92 -2.72
CA ALA A 198 4.25 9.81 -4.17
C ALA A 198 2.97 9.13 -4.66
N THR A 199 2.55 9.50 -5.85
CA THR A 199 1.42 8.92 -6.56
C THR A 199 1.77 8.61 -8.00
N GLY A 200 1.07 7.64 -8.58
CA GLY A 200 1.15 7.36 -10.01
C GLY A 200 -0.20 6.88 -10.53
N ASN A 201 -0.65 7.42 -11.66
CA ASN A 201 -1.89 7.01 -12.30
C ASN A 201 -1.95 7.41 -13.77
N TYR A 202 -2.76 6.70 -14.56
CA TYR A 202 -3.10 7.15 -15.90
C TYR A 202 -4.03 8.37 -15.83
N ILE A 203 -3.74 9.39 -16.63
CA ILE A 203 -4.57 10.60 -16.72
C ILE A 203 -5.50 10.55 -17.94
N LYS A 204 -6.60 11.30 -17.86
CA LYS A 204 -7.58 11.38 -18.95
C LYS A 204 -6.99 11.95 -20.22
N ASN A 205 -7.44 11.45 -21.35
CA ASN A 205 -7.00 11.96 -22.65
C ASN A 205 -7.27 13.48 -22.75
N GLY A 206 -6.25 14.23 -23.21
CA GLY A 206 -6.32 15.70 -23.35
C GLY A 206 -6.00 16.48 -22.07
N GLU A 207 -5.67 15.83 -20.96
CA GLU A 207 -5.22 16.49 -19.73
C GLU A 207 -3.69 16.55 -19.59
N PHE A 208 -2.92 15.92 -20.48
CA PHE A 208 -1.45 15.89 -20.44
C PHE A 208 -0.84 17.30 -20.28
N GLY A 209 -1.05 18.19 -21.25
CA GLY A 209 -0.47 19.55 -21.22
C GLY A 209 -0.96 20.37 -20.02
N LYS A 210 -2.21 20.15 -19.57
CA LYS A 210 -2.75 20.84 -18.39
C LYS A 210 -2.07 20.37 -17.12
N ALA A 211 -1.80 19.08 -16.97
CA ALA A 211 -1.12 18.53 -15.80
C ALA A 211 0.32 19.03 -15.73
N GLU A 212 1.07 18.96 -16.83
CA GLU A 212 2.43 19.45 -16.93
C GLU A 212 2.51 20.95 -16.61
N ASP A 213 1.68 21.77 -17.27
CA ASP A 213 1.59 23.22 -17.00
C ASP A 213 1.24 23.51 -15.53
N HIS A 214 0.35 22.72 -14.95
CA HIS A 214 -0.08 22.93 -13.56
C HIS A 214 1.07 22.68 -12.57
N PHE A 215 1.79 21.55 -12.68
CA PHE A 215 2.94 21.25 -11.81
C PHE A 215 4.08 22.25 -12.03
N ASN A 216 4.39 22.60 -13.28
CA ASN A 216 5.40 23.62 -13.59
C ASN A 216 5.06 24.97 -12.96
N LYS A 217 3.80 25.42 -13.06
CA LYS A 217 3.36 26.65 -12.41
C LYS A 217 3.48 26.58 -10.90
N LEU A 218 3.03 25.48 -10.28
CA LEU A 218 3.14 25.28 -8.83
C LEU A 218 4.58 25.34 -8.35
N ASN A 219 5.51 24.75 -9.09
CA ASN A 219 6.92 24.72 -8.74
C ASN A 219 7.61 26.06 -8.91
N ASN A 220 7.11 26.93 -9.79
CA ASN A 220 7.66 28.26 -10.03
C ASN A 220 7.21 29.30 -8.97
N PHE A 221 6.22 28.98 -8.12
CA PHE A 221 5.79 29.88 -7.06
C PHE A 221 6.54 29.62 -5.76
N GLU A 222 6.94 30.71 -5.09
CA GLU A 222 7.64 30.67 -3.81
C GLU A 222 7.03 31.66 -2.81
N GLY A 223 7.17 31.36 -1.52
CA GLY A 223 6.86 32.25 -0.42
C GLY A 223 5.46 32.89 -0.51
N ASP A 224 5.42 34.24 -0.54
CA ASP A 224 4.18 35.02 -0.55
C ASP A 224 3.33 34.83 -1.80
N ASP A 225 3.89 34.41 -2.91
CA ASP A 225 3.14 34.21 -4.15
C ASP A 225 2.24 32.97 -4.06
N LEU A 226 2.67 31.91 -3.36
CA LEU A 226 1.82 30.76 -3.05
C LEU A 226 0.59 31.18 -2.24
N GLN A 227 0.77 32.07 -1.26
CA GLN A 227 -0.34 32.58 -0.45
C GLN A 227 -1.32 33.44 -1.30
N LYS A 228 -0.79 34.31 -2.18
CA LYS A 228 -1.63 35.14 -3.07
C LYS A 228 -2.47 34.27 -4.02
N ILE A 229 -1.85 33.26 -4.64
CA ILE A 229 -2.53 32.35 -5.57
C ILE A 229 -3.58 31.53 -4.83
N TYR A 230 -3.25 31.00 -3.66
CA TYR A 230 -4.19 30.27 -2.82
C TYR A 230 -5.44 31.10 -2.56
N LEU A 231 -5.27 32.35 -2.07
CA LEU A 231 -6.39 33.26 -1.79
C LEU A 231 -7.16 33.64 -3.06
N LYS A 232 -6.47 33.83 -4.20
CA LYS A 232 -7.11 34.11 -5.48
C LYS A 232 -7.97 32.93 -5.93
N THR A 233 -7.44 31.71 -5.92
CA THR A 233 -8.17 30.50 -6.33
C THR A 233 -9.36 30.20 -5.43
N LEU A 234 -9.23 30.45 -4.12
CA LEU A 234 -10.37 30.34 -3.19
C LEU A 234 -11.50 31.30 -3.54
N LYS A 235 -11.18 32.58 -3.86
CA LYS A 235 -12.17 33.57 -4.26
C LYS A 235 -12.86 33.20 -5.59
N GLU A 236 -12.10 32.73 -6.58
CA GLU A 236 -12.63 32.28 -7.86
C GLU A 236 -13.57 31.09 -7.69
N ASN A 237 -13.20 30.11 -6.88
CA ASN A 237 -14.04 28.95 -6.57
C ASN A 237 -15.33 29.32 -5.83
N ALA A 238 -15.27 30.28 -4.91
CA ALA A 238 -16.43 30.78 -4.20
C ALA A 238 -17.44 31.48 -5.13
N ILE A 239 -16.97 32.13 -6.19
CA ILE A 239 -17.82 32.80 -7.20
C ILE A 239 -18.44 31.79 -8.16
N THR A 240 -17.71 30.73 -8.53
CA THR A 240 -18.14 29.77 -9.56
C THR A 240 -18.89 28.58 -8.98
N GLU A 241 -19.13 28.55 -7.66
CA GLU A 241 -19.67 27.36 -6.92
C GLU A 241 -18.93 26.05 -7.24
N SER A 242 -17.72 26.15 -7.78
CA SER A 242 -16.90 25.01 -8.07
C SER A 242 -16.27 24.48 -6.78
N ASN A 243 -16.52 23.22 -6.44
CA ASN A 243 -16.03 22.57 -5.24
C ASN A 243 -14.49 22.52 -5.21
N GLN A 244 -13.84 23.58 -4.71
CA GLN A 244 -12.40 23.66 -4.37
C GLN A 244 -11.41 23.08 -5.43
N ALA A 245 -11.78 23.09 -6.70
CA ALA A 245 -10.92 22.61 -7.76
C ALA A 245 -9.61 23.42 -7.83
N GLY A 246 -8.46 22.72 -7.81
CA GLY A 246 -7.14 23.34 -7.98
C GLY A 246 -6.51 23.96 -6.73
N VAL A 247 -7.21 23.99 -5.59
CA VAL A 247 -6.68 24.59 -4.33
C VAL A 247 -5.75 23.58 -3.60
N GLY A 248 -6.05 22.30 -3.67
CA GLY A 248 -5.40 21.26 -2.85
C GLY A 248 -3.89 21.20 -3.05
N LEU A 249 -3.40 21.10 -4.29
CA LEU A 249 -1.95 21.05 -4.54
C LEU A 249 -1.24 22.37 -4.23
N ILE A 250 -1.91 23.53 -4.38
CA ILE A 250 -1.40 24.83 -3.94
C ILE A 250 -1.19 24.80 -2.43
N ASP A 251 -2.15 24.26 -1.69
CA ASP A 251 -2.12 24.15 -0.24
C ASP A 251 -1.01 23.20 0.24
N VAL A 252 -0.84 22.05 -0.44
CA VAL A 252 0.29 21.13 -0.22
C VAL A 252 1.62 21.84 -0.40
N ARG A 253 1.81 22.61 -1.49
CA ARG A 253 3.01 23.41 -1.72
C ARG A 253 3.27 24.43 -0.63
N ARG A 254 2.21 25.14 -0.23
CA ARG A 254 2.27 26.19 0.80
C ARG A 254 2.68 25.63 2.17
N TYR A 255 2.10 24.50 2.60
CA TYR A 255 2.40 23.91 3.89
C TYR A 255 3.76 23.23 3.94
N ASN A 256 4.17 22.57 2.85
CA ASN A 256 5.40 21.78 2.83
C ASN A 256 6.61 22.58 2.36
N GLN A 257 6.42 23.67 1.61
CA GLN A 257 7.46 24.51 1.00
C GLN A 257 8.44 23.71 0.11
N SER A 258 8.04 22.51 -0.29
CA SER A 258 8.81 21.61 -1.16
C SER A 258 8.20 21.58 -2.55
N GLN A 259 9.00 21.57 -3.58
CA GLN A 259 8.54 21.41 -4.96
C GLN A 259 7.99 19.99 -5.17
N PHE A 260 7.11 19.86 -6.15
CA PHE A 260 6.68 18.53 -6.61
C PHE A 260 7.75 17.97 -7.56
N ASP A 261 8.15 16.74 -7.31
CA ASP A 261 8.78 15.91 -8.32
C ASP A 261 7.66 15.33 -9.18
N PHE A 262 7.73 15.47 -10.49
CA PHE A 262 6.73 14.86 -11.37
C PHE A 262 7.33 14.45 -12.71
N ASP A 263 6.74 13.42 -13.30
CA ASP A 263 7.09 12.95 -14.64
C ASP A 263 5.82 12.41 -15.33
N ILE A 264 5.77 12.49 -16.65
CA ILE A 264 4.68 11.94 -17.44
C ILE A 264 5.27 11.09 -18.55
N ILE A 265 5.08 9.78 -18.43
CA ILE A 265 5.51 8.80 -19.42
C ILE A 265 4.33 8.38 -20.29
N THR A 266 4.61 7.97 -21.52
CA THR A 266 3.61 7.48 -22.47
C THR A 266 3.84 6.01 -22.74
N ASP A 267 2.78 5.23 -22.68
CA ASP A 267 2.74 3.82 -23.07
C ASP A 267 1.51 3.50 -23.94
N ASP A 268 1.28 2.21 -24.20
CA ASP A 268 0.16 1.75 -25.03
C ASP A 268 -1.22 2.04 -24.41
N ILE A 269 -1.30 2.27 -23.09
CA ILE A 269 -2.55 2.59 -22.37
C ILE A 269 -2.84 4.08 -22.42
N GLY A 270 -1.80 4.92 -22.40
CA GLY A 270 -1.92 6.37 -22.43
C GLY A 270 -0.79 7.12 -21.73
N PHE A 271 -1.16 8.22 -21.05
CA PHE A 271 -0.24 9.04 -20.28
C PHE A 271 -0.27 8.65 -18.82
N TYR A 272 0.85 8.19 -18.29
CA TYR A 272 1.03 7.85 -16.89
C TYR A 272 1.76 8.98 -16.17
N LEU A 273 1.07 9.66 -15.25
CA LEU A 273 1.61 10.72 -14.41
C LEU A 273 2.14 10.10 -13.11
N THR A 274 3.38 10.44 -12.77
CA THR A 274 3.91 10.28 -11.42
C THR A 274 4.07 11.66 -10.78
N ALA A 275 3.75 11.79 -9.51
CA ALA A 275 3.96 13.01 -8.76
C ALA A 275 4.32 12.68 -7.31
N GLY A 276 5.32 13.37 -6.76
CA GLY A 276 5.76 13.20 -5.40
C GLY A 276 6.11 14.53 -4.73
N VAL A 277 6.11 14.55 -3.41
CA VAL A 277 6.45 15.73 -2.62
C VAL A 277 7.09 15.35 -1.29
N LEU A 278 8.17 16.04 -0.94
CA LEU A 278 8.81 15.92 0.37
C LEU A 278 8.04 16.76 1.41
N ILE A 279 7.81 16.19 2.56
CA ILE A 279 7.31 16.87 3.77
C ILE A 279 8.46 16.90 4.76
N PRO A 280 9.24 17.98 4.82
CA PRO A 280 10.42 18.06 5.68
C PRO A 280 10.04 17.95 7.15
N PHE A 281 10.90 17.33 7.96
CA PHE A 281 10.77 17.44 9.42
C PHE A 281 11.01 18.89 9.84
N TYR A 282 10.11 19.41 10.66
CA TYR A 282 10.41 20.64 11.39
C TYR A 282 11.28 20.29 12.60
N ILE A 283 12.46 20.86 12.65
CA ILE A 283 13.43 20.74 13.75
C ILE A 283 12.98 21.57 14.94
#